data_c331eaf1bc22acdf27d236d1be068e3b
#
_entry.id   c331eaf1bc22acdf27d236d1be068e3b
#
_cell.length_a   1.000
_cell.length_b   1.000
_cell.length_c   1.000
_cell.angle_alpha   90.00
_cell.angle_beta   90.00
_cell.angle_gamma   90.00
#
_symmetry.space_group_name_H-M   'P 1'
#
loop_
_entity.id
_entity.type
_entity.pdbx_description
1 polymer ?
#
loop_
_entity_poly.entity_id
_entity_poly.type
_entity_poly.pdbx_seq_one_letter_code
_entity_poly.pdbx_strand_id
1 'polypeptide(L)'
;MASRPPDVAKETQAYLPDFCAAGAIFVVVLVSVLIAIVLTLASHTTPGTFLTELAKMSLFILWLGLLGAAILCQIRPWVEKFGQTQAFVIAFVLLELLSLALAEIAFQLTGIFGEAVIINDTHGGFILRTFAISSIIIALAMRYLYISSEWRRSIVLEAQARISALQALIRPHFLFNSMNTIASLTRSDPARAEEAIEDLADLFRANLGAQKDRTTLKEELEVAAIYQRIEKLRLGERLNVRWNISELPMRALIPSLTIQPLLENAIYHGIELLPEGGEVIVTGVRNDNNLEIEMRNPIAADRSAHKGGNQMALANIRQRFELAYGGKATVSVEETDDEFRVKLCFPYDEHVV
;
A
#
# COMPACT_ATOMS: atom_id res chain seq x y z
N MET A 1 -23.87 -26.37 -5.76
CA MET A 1 -23.62 -25.52 -4.59
C MET A 1 -22.19 -24.99 -4.69
N ALA A 2 -22.00 -23.83 -5.26
CA ALA A 2 -20.68 -23.21 -5.39
C ALA A 2 -20.38 -22.49 -4.07
N SER A 3 -19.31 -22.90 -3.40
CA SER A 3 -18.77 -22.23 -2.22
C SER A 3 -18.36 -20.80 -2.61
N ARG A 4 -18.98 -19.78 -1.99
CA ARG A 4 -18.53 -18.39 -2.07
C ARG A 4 -17.04 -18.33 -1.66
N PRO A 5 -16.17 -17.66 -2.41
CA PRO A 5 -14.80 -17.42 -1.95
C PRO A 5 -14.84 -16.63 -0.64
N PRO A 6 -13.93 -16.90 0.31
CA PRO A 6 -13.85 -16.17 1.56
C PRO A 6 -13.68 -14.69 1.28
N ASP A 7 -14.42 -13.86 2.01
CA ASP A 7 -14.48 -12.41 1.86
C ASP A 7 -13.16 -11.80 2.40
N VAL A 8 -12.11 -11.85 1.57
CA VAL A 8 -10.73 -11.42 1.88
C VAL A 8 -10.69 -9.96 2.40
N ALA A 9 -11.69 -9.16 2.03
CA ALA A 9 -11.81 -7.78 2.48
C ALA A 9 -12.22 -7.64 3.96
N LYS A 10 -12.90 -8.64 4.53
CA LYS A 10 -13.30 -8.63 5.97
C LYS A 10 -12.20 -9.14 6.89
N GLU A 11 -11.35 -10.06 6.43
CA GLU A 11 -10.22 -10.57 7.23
C GLU A 11 -9.12 -9.53 7.43
N THR A 12 -8.98 -8.57 6.50
CA THR A 12 -7.97 -7.49 6.59
C THR A 12 -8.32 -6.39 7.60
N GLN A 13 -9.55 -6.36 8.15
CA GLN A 13 -9.95 -5.38 9.16
C GLN A 13 -9.99 -5.94 10.60
N ALA A 14 -9.83 -7.25 10.78
CA ALA A 14 -9.89 -7.86 12.10
C ALA A 14 -8.63 -7.57 12.92
N TYR A 15 -8.80 -6.99 14.11
CA TYR A 15 -7.71 -6.66 15.05
C TYR A 15 -7.18 -7.89 15.79
N LEU A 16 -8.08 -8.82 16.13
CA LEU A 16 -7.74 -10.06 16.83
C LEU A 16 -7.67 -11.23 15.84
N PRO A 17 -6.72 -12.17 16.06
CA PRO A 17 -6.67 -13.41 15.30
C PRO A 17 -7.97 -14.19 15.39
N ASP A 18 -8.20 -15.05 14.43
CA ASP A 18 -9.33 -16.00 14.51
C ASP A 18 -8.99 -17.15 15.48
N PHE A 19 -9.37 -16.98 16.75
CA PHE A 19 -9.19 -17.98 17.77
C PHE A 19 -10.11 -19.21 17.59
N CYS A 20 -11.07 -19.16 16.65
CA CYS A 20 -11.88 -20.32 16.29
C CYS A 20 -11.16 -21.26 15.32
N ALA A 21 -10.11 -20.76 14.62
CA ALA A 21 -9.38 -21.55 13.67
C ALA A 21 -8.53 -22.64 14.35
N ALA A 22 -8.49 -23.83 13.78
CA ALA A 22 -7.71 -24.96 14.31
C ALA A 22 -6.21 -24.63 14.50
N GLY A 23 -5.64 -23.81 13.61
CA GLY A 23 -4.25 -23.36 13.74
C GLY A 23 -4.00 -22.47 14.97
N ALA A 24 -4.95 -21.60 15.31
CA ALA A 24 -4.85 -20.77 16.51
C ALA A 24 -4.99 -21.60 17.79
N ILE A 25 -5.91 -22.54 17.82
CA ILE A 25 -6.08 -23.48 18.94
C ILE A 25 -4.79 -24.30 19.15
N PHE A 26 -4.19 -24.80 18.08
CA PHE A 26 -2.92 -25.53 18.16
C PHE A 26 -1.80 -24.68 18.77
N VAL A 27 -1.67 -23.41 18.35
CA VAL A 27 -0.69 -22.48 18.93
C VAL A 27 -0.97 -22.22 20.41
N VAL A 28 -2.23 -22.02 20.81
CA VAL A 28 -2.63 -21.84 22.21
C VAL A 28 -2.23 -23.05 23.05
N VAL A 29 -2.52 -24.27 22.59
CA VAL A 29 -2.12 -25.50 23.30
C VAL A 29 -0.60 -25.60 23.43
N LEU A 30 0.13 -25.38 22.35
CA LEU A 30 1.59 -25.44 22.35
C LEU A 30 2.20 -24.44 23.35
N VAL A 31 1.75 -23.19 23.28
CA VAL A 31 2.24 -22.13 24.18
C VAL A 31 1.86 -22.41 25.62
N SER A 32 0.65 -22.91 25.90
CA SER A 32 0.20 -23.29 27.23
C SER A 32 1.10 -24.39 27.86
N VAL A 33 1.44 -25.41 27.08
CA VAL A 33 2.36 -26.48 27.54
C VAL A 33 3.75 -25.93 27.80
N LEU A 34 4.27 -25.08 26.91
CA LEU A 34 5.60 -24.47 27.12
C LEU A 34 5.64 -23.61 28.39
N ILE A 35 4.61 -22.79 28.63
CA ILE A 35 4.52 -21.99 29.85
C ILE A 35 4.45 -22.88 31.08
N ALA A 36 3.66 -23.97 31.04
CA ALA A 36 3.57 -24.94 32.16
C ALA A 36 4.93 -25.55 32.49
N ILE A 37 5.71 -25.95 31.48
CA ILE A 37 7.05 -26.48 31.66
C ILE A 37 7.96 -25.42 32.31
N VAL A 38 7.98 -24.20 31.81
CA VAL A 38 8.82 -23.11 32.34
C VAL A 38 8.49 -22.81 33.81
N LEU A 39 7.19 -22.68 34.13
CA LEU A 39 6.73 -22.37 35.49
C LEU A 39 7.03 -23.53 36.45
N THR A 40 6.88 -24.78 36.02
CA THR A 40 7.21 -25.95 36.85
C THR A 40 8.73 -26.03 37.13
N LEU A 41 9.56 -25.78 36.09
CA LEU A 41 11.02 -25.74 36.26
C LEU A 41 11.47 -24.59 37.21
N ALA A 42 10.77 -23.46 37.16
CA ALA A 42 11.05 -22.30 38.01
C ALA A 42 10.61 -22.51 39.47
N SER A 43 9.70 -23.44 39.76
CA SER A 43 9.08 -23.65 41.09
C SER A 43 9.87 -24.57 41.99
N HIS A 44 11.17 -24.74 41.85
CA HIS A 44 12.06 -25.50 42.77
C HIS A 44 11.47 -26.85 43.26
N THR A 45 10.91 -27.64 42.37
CA THR A 45 10.30 -28.93 42.71
C THR A 45 11.38 -29.99 42.95
N THR A 46 11.15 -30.88 43.92
CA THR A 46 12.01 -32.05 44.09
C THR A 46 11.86 -33.00 42.90
N PRO A 47 12.91 -33.71 42.47
CA PRO A 47 12.84 -34.60 41.30
C PRO A 47 11.68 -35.63 41.36
N GLY A 48 11.28 -36.06 42.56
CA GLY A 48 10.19 -37.02 42.72
C GLY A 48 8.77 -36.47 42.52
N THR A 49 8.59 -35.15 42.62
CA THR A 49 7.26 -34.50 42.45
C THR A 49 7.13 -33.75 41.13
N PHE A 50 8.20 -33.64 40.35
CA PHE A 50 8.22 -32.85 39.11
C PHE A 50 7.07 -33.21 38.13
N LEU A 51 6.85 -34.48 37.82
CA LEU A 51 5.82 -34.89 36.87
C LEU A 51 4.40 -34.58 37.39
N THR A 52 4.20 -34.71 38.70
CA THR A 52 2.89 -34.39 39.30
C THR A 52 2.62 -32.90 39.26
N GLU A 53 3.60 -32.06 39.57
CA GLU A 53 3.48 -30.61 39.51
C GLU A 53 3.32 -30.14 38.06
N LEU A 54 4.07 -30.71 37.11
CA LEU A 54 3.92 -30.42 35.69
C LEU A 54 2.51 -30.76 35.19
N ALA A 55 1.96 -31.92 35.60
CA ALA A 55 0.61 -32.31 35.20
C ALA A 55 -0.45 -31.31 35.71
N LYS A 56 -0.35 -30.88 36.98
CA LYS A 56 -1.27 -29.91 37.59
C LYS A 56 -1.18 -28.54 36.88
N MET A 57 0.05 -28.04 36.71
CA MET A 57 0.30 -26.76 36.02
C MET A 57 -0.17 -26.79 34.56
N SER A 58 0.12 -27.90 33.87
CA SER A 58 -0.32 -28.07 32.48
C SER A 58 -1.86 -28.08 32.38
N LEU A 59 -2.53 -28.76 33.28
CA LEU A 59 -3.99 -28.81 33.33
C LEU A 59 -4.59 -27.41 33.52
N PHE A 60 -4.10 -26.66 34.52
CA PHE A 60 -4.56 -25.31 34.83
C PHE A 60 -4.35 -24.35 33.67
N ILE A 61 -3.14 -24.32 33.09
CA ILE A 61 -2.78 -23.39 32.01
C ILE A 61 -3.49 -23.77 30.69
N LEU A 62 -3.69 -25.06 30.41
CA LEU A 62 -4.46 -25.51 29.24
C LEU A 62 -5.93 -25.10 29.35
N TRP A 63 -6.56 -25.25 30.52
CA TRP A 63 -7.92 -24.79 30.74
C TRP A 63 -8.03 -23.28 30.57
N LEU A 64 -7.10 -22.51 31.12
CA LEU A 64 -7.04 -21.06 30.95
C LEU A 64 -6.88 -20.67 29.47
N GLY A 65 -5.98 -21.34 28.77
CA GLY A 65 -5.72 -21.06 27.33
C GLY A 65 -6.91 -21.40 26.45
N LEU A 66 -7.51 -22.59 26.62
CA LEU A 66 -8.63 -23.05 25.79
C LEU A 66 -9.92 -22.28 26.07
N LEU A 67 -10.27 -22.03 27.34
CA LEU A 67 -11.40 -21.19 27.69
C LEU A 67 -11.19 -19.75 27.27
N GLY A 68 -10.00 -19.22 27.41
CA GLY A 68 -9.64 -17.89 26.92
C GLY A 68 -9.80 -17.78 25.41
N ALA A 69 -9.30 -18.76 24.66
CA ALA A 69 -9.48 -18.81 23.21
C ALA A 69 -10.97 -18.90 22.81
N ALA A 70 -11.75 -19.73 23.51
CA ALA A 70 -13.19 -19.84 23.27
C ALA A 70 -13.96 -18.54 23.56
N ILE A 71 -13.63 -17.85 24.63
CA ILE A 71 -14.21 -16.53 24.97
C ILE A 71 -13.82 -15.51 23.91
N LEU A 72 -12.55 -15.39 23.54
CA LEU A 72 -12.10 -14.45 22.53
C LEU A 72 -12.71 -14.75 21.16
N CYS A 73 -12.88 -16.02 20.79
CA CYS A 73 -13.59 -16.46 19.59
C CYS A 73 -15.05 -15.94 19.60
N GLN A 74 -15.76 -16.12 20.71
CA GLN A 74 -17.17 -15.75 20.82
C GLN A 74 -17.40 -14.22 20.83
N ILE A 75 -16.53 -13.49 21.53
CA ILE A 75 -16.68 -12.03 21.67
C ILE A 75 -16.08 -11.23 20.50
N ARG A 76 -15.24 -11.87 19.66
CA ARG A 76 -14.58 -11.21 18.53
C ARG A 76 -15.52 -10.32 17.71
N PRO A 77 -16.68 -10.76 17.19
CA PRO A 77 -17.56 -9.93 16.36
C PRO A 77 -18.15 -8.73 17.10
N TRP A 78 -18.18 -8.78 18.43
CA TRP A 78 -18.64 -7.67 19.25
C TRP A 78 -17.52 -6.68 19.56
N VAL A 79 -16.32 -7.18 19.86
CA VAL A 79 -15.14 -6.38 20.20
C VAL A 79 -14.62 -5.62 18.97
N GLU A 80 -14.74 -6.17 17.77
CA GLU A 80 -14.36 -5.51 16.52
C GLU A 80 -15.18 -4.26 16.18
N LYS A 81 -16.30 -4.02 16.87
CA LYS A 81 -17.08 -2.78 16.75
C LYS A 81 -16.42 -1.58 17.45
N PHE A 82 -15.47 -1.83 18.33
CA PHE A 82 -14.70 -0.80 19.05
C PHE A 82 -13.38 -0.50 18.33
N GLY A 83 -12.71 0.57 18.74
CA GLY A 83 -11.37 0.86 18.25
C GLY A 83 -10.35 -0.20 18.67
N GLN A 84 -9.29 -0.35 17.90
CA GLN A 84 -8.26 -1.39 18.11
C GLN A 84 -7.74 -1.43 19.55
N THR A 85 -7.33 -0.29 20.12
CA THR A 85 -6.83 -0.23 21.51
C THR A 85 -7.87 -0.70 22.51
N GLN A 86 -9.14 -0.29 22.32
CA GLN A 86 -10.24 -0.70 23.21
C GLN A 86 -10.48 -2.21 23.13
N ALA A 87 -10.41 -2.78 21.92
CA ALA A 87 -10.56 -4.22 21.70
C ALA A 87 -9.52 -5.02 22.50
N PHE A 88 -8.26 -4.61 22.46
CA PHE A 88 -7.18 -5.27 23.20
C PHE A 88 -7.31 -5.09 24.73
N VAL A 89 -7.74 -3.93 25.20
CA VAL A 89 -8.00 -3.70 26.62
C VAL A 89 -9.17 -4.57 27.12
N ILE A 90 -10.25 -4.65 26.38
CA ILE A 90 -11.39 -5.53 26.73
C ILE A 90 -10.95 -7.00 26.79
N ALA A 91 -10.18 -7.44 25.77
CA ALA A 91 -9.65 -8.81 25.75
C ALA A 91 -8.75 -9.10 26.96
N PHE A 92 -7.86 -8.18 27.30
CA PHE A 92 -6.98 -8.29 28.48
C PHE A 92 -7.79 -8.43 29.77
N VAL A 93 -8.75 -7.53 30.01
CA VAL A 93 -9.57 -7.56 31.23
C VAL A 93 -10.38 -8.85 31.34
N LEU A 94 -10.96 -9.32 30.25
CA LEU A 94 -11.73 -10.57 30.26
C LEU A 94 -10.86 -11.79 30.54
N LEU A 95 -9.68 -11.88 29.97
CA LEU A 95 -8.74 -12.97 30.23
C LEU A 95 -8.22 -12.94 31.68
N GLU A 96 -7.99 -11.75 32.24
CA GLU A 96 -7.57 -11.61 33.63
C GLU A 96 -8.68 -12.02 34.60
N LEU A 97 -9.92 -11.61 34.34
CA LEU A 97 -11.08 -12.06 35.14
C LEU A 97 -11.27 -13.59 35.07
N LEU A 98 -11.07 -14.19 33.89
CA LEU A 98 -11.09 -15.64 33.71
C LEU A 98 -9.98 -16.31 34.52
N SER A 99 -8.76 -15.76 34.49
CA SER A 99 -7.62 -16.28 35.26
C SER A 99 -7.90 -16.30 36.77
N LEU A 100 -8.43 -15.20 37.29
CA LEU A 100 -8.81 -15.09 38.70
C LEU A 100 -9.92 -16.04 39.07
N ALA A 101 -10.95 -16.19 38.25
CA ALA A 101 -12.05 -17.12 38.48
C ALA A 101 -11.56 -18.58 38.52
N LEU A 102 -10.68 -18.96 37.59
CA LEU A 102 -10.07 -20.31 37.60
C LEU A 102 -9.16 -20.54 38.80
N ALA A 103 -8.41 -19.53 39.22
CA ALA A 103 -7.57 -19.60 40.40
C ALA A 103 -8.38 -19.81 41.68
N GLU A 104 -9.50 -19.09 41.82
CA GLU A 104 -10.42 -19.27 42.95
C GLU A 104 -11.02 -20.66 42.97
N ILE A 105 -11.51 -21.16 41.81
CA ILE A 105 -12.05 -22.53 41.68
C ILE A 105 -10.96 -23.56 42.04
N ALA A 106 -9.75 -23.40 41.57
CA ALA A 106 -8.66 -24.30 41.86
C ALA A 106 -8.32 -24.33 43.38
N PHE A 107 -8.32 -23.16 44.04
CA PHE A 107 -8.11 -23.07 45.48
C PHE A 107 -9.20 -23.78 46.26
N GLN A 108 -10.48 -23.58 45.93
CA GLN A 108 -11.59 -24.23 46.64
C GLN A 108 -11.60 -25.75 46.44
N LEU A 109 -11.29 -26.25 45.25
CA LEU A 109 -11.18 -27.68 44.98
C LEU A 109 -10.10 -28.37 45.83
N THR A 110 -8.93 -27.71 46.03
CA THR A 110 -7.86 -28.26 46.91
C THR A 110 -8.31 -28.37 48.37
N GLY A 111 -9.14 -27.42 48.83
CA GLY A 111 -9.73 -27.48 50.17
C GLY A 111 -10.73 -28.65 50.37
N ILE A 112 -11.47 -29.01 49.31
CA ILE A 112 -12.49 -30.08 49.36
C ILE A 112 -11.85 -31.47 49.31
N PHE A 113 -10.81 -31.69 48.53
CA PHE A 113 -10.18 -33.00 48.33
C PHE A 113 -9.11 -33.33 49.33
N GLY A 114 -8.86 -32.47 50.34
CA GLY A 114 -8.00 -32.77 51.50
C GLY A 114 -6.51 -32.95 51.19
N GLU A 115 -6.12 -32.76 49.99
CA GLU A 115 -4.68 -32.75 49.62
C GLU A 115 -4.22 -31.30 49.55
N ALA A 116 -3.30 -30.95 50.47
CA ALA A 116 -2.54 -29.69 50.41
C ALA A 116 -1.55 -29.72 49.22
N VAL A 117 -2.11 -29.85 48.04
CA VAL A 117 -1.41 -30.35 46.85
C VAL A 117 -0.75 -29.25 46.04
N ILE A 118 -1.18 -28.00 46.21
CA ILE A 118 -0.67 -26.91 45.36
C ILE A 118 -0.19 -25.71 46.19
N ILE A 119 -0.59 -25.57 47.46
CA ILE A 119 -0.55 -24.27 48.12
C ILE A 119 -0.01 -24.39 49.55
N ASN A 120 1.31 -24.20 49.69
CA ASN A 120 1.92 -23.79 50.95
C ASN A 120 1.71 -22.27 51.23
N ASP A 121 0.80 -21.64 50.51
CA ASP A 121 0.59 -20.21 50.56
C ASP A 121 -0.77 -19.86 51.17
N THR A 122 -0.88 -18.67 51.71
CA THR A 122 -2.21 -18.17 52.14
C THR A 122 -3.10 -17.94 50.90
N HIS A 123 -4.43 -18.06 51.08
CA HIS A 123 -5.40 -17.80 49.97
C HIS A 123 -5.07 -16.49 49.22
N GLY A 124 -4.87 -15.40 49.96
CA GLY A 124 -4.53 -14.10 49.34
C GLY A 124 -3.18 -14.11 48.63
N GLY A 125 -2.20 -14.81 49.12
CA GLY A 125 -0.87 -14.96 48.51
C GLY A 125 -0.94 -15.72 47.18
N PHE A 126 -1.71 -16.81 47.13
CA PHE A 126 -1.95 -17.58 45.90
C PHE A 126 -2.63 -16.76 44.84
N ILE A 127 -3.76 -16.08 45.16
CA ILE A 127 -4.49 -15.24 44.22
C ILE A 127 -3.62 -14.09 43.69
N LEU A 128 -2.88 -13.40 44.60
CA LEU A 128 -2.00 -12.28 44.20
C LEU A 128 -0.89 -12.75 43.26
N ARG A 129 -0.24 -13.90 43.55
CA ARG A 129 0.78 -14.45 42.69
C ARG A 129 0.24 -14.88 41.32
N THR A 130 -0.92 -15.52 41.28
CA THR A 130 -1.57 -15.90 40.04
C THR A 130 -1.94 -14.67 39.23
N PHE A 131 -2.52 -13.64 39.85
CA PHE A 131 -2.80 -12.36 39.21
C PHE A 131 -1.56 -11.71 38.62
N ALA A 132 -0.47 -11.65 39.38
CA ALA A 132 0.77 -11.02 38.89
C ALA A 132 1.38 -11.78 37.72
N ILE A 133 1.38 -13.12 37.75
CA ILE A 133 1.94 -13.93 36.65
C ILE A 133 1.04 -13.85 35.42
N SER A 134 -0.31 -14.02 35.59
CA SER A 134 -1.25 -13.96 34.47
C SER A 134 -1.24 -12.59 33.80
N SER A 135 -1.23 -11.51 34.59
CA SER A 135 -1.15 -10.13 34.06
C SER A 135 0.08 -9.93 33.16
N ILE A 136 1.24 -10.40 33.57
CA ILE A 136 2.46 -10.29 32.76
C ILE A 136 2.33 -11.10 31.47
N ILE A 137 1.90 -12.37 31.56
CA ILE A 137 1.80 -13.26 30.41
C ILE A 137 0.74 -12.74 29.41
N ILE A 138 -0.45 -12.38 29.92
CA ILE A 138 -1.55 -11.88 29.08
C ILE A 138 -1.16 -10.53 28.46
N ALA A 139 -0.53 -9.61 29.21
CA ALA A 139 -0.06 -8.34 28.69
C ALA A 139 0.98 -8.52 27.56
N LEU A 140 1.94 -9.42 27.74
CA LEU A 140 2.93 -9.74 26.71
C LEU A 140 2.28 -10.36 25.47
N ALA A 141 1.36 -11.30 25.65
CA ALA A 141 0.60 -11.92 24.56
C ALA A 141 -0.24 -10.87 23.80
N MET A 142 -0.98 -10.03 24.52
CA MET A 142 -1.78 -8.95 23.91
C MET A 142 -0.89 -7.93 23.20
N ARG A 143 0.24 -7.56 23.77
CA ARG A 143 1.21 -6.67 23.14
C ARG A 143 1.78 -7.24 21.84
N TYR A 144 2.13 -8.53 21.86
CA TYR A 144 2.61 -9.22 20.66
C TYR A 144 1.54 -9.24 19.57
N LEU A 145 0.30 -9.59 19.91
CA LEU A 145 -0.82 -9.62 18.95
C LEU A 145 -1.12 -8.22 18.40
N TYR A 146 -1.07 -7.19 19.24
CA TYR A 146 -1.25 -5.80 18.84
C TYR A 146 -0.20 -5.38 17.80
N ILE A 147 1.09 -5.58 18.09
CA ILE A 147 2.19 -5.24 17.17
C ILE A 147 2.08 -6.04 15.87
N SER A 148 1.77 -7.34 15.97
CA SER A 148 1.60 -8.21 14.79
C SER A 148 0.45 -7.75 13.89
N SER A 149 -0.68 -7.29 14.46
CA SER A 149 -1.81 -6.75 13.70
C SER A 149 -1.46 -5.43 13.01
N GLU A 150 -0.75 -4.53 13.69
CA GLU A 150 -0.26 -3.27 13.10
C GLU A 150 0.71 -3.52 11.94
N TRP A 151 1.62 -4.45 12.10
CA TRP A 151 2.59 -4.81 11.06
C TRP A 151 1.91 -5.36 9.80
N ARG A 152 0.97 -6.28 9.98
CA ARG A 152 0.18 -6.83 8.85
C ARG A 152 -0.57 -5.73 8.12
N ARG A 153 -1.18 -4.81 8.85
CA ARG A 153 -1.90 -3.67 8.27
C ARG A 153 -0.97 -2.75 7.47
N SER A 154 0.22 -2.45 8.02
CA SER A 154 1.22 -1.63 7.35
C SER A 154 1.68 -2.26 6.03
N ILE A 155 1.95 -3.57 6.01
CA ILE A 155 2.33 -4.30 4.79
C ILE A 155 1.23 -4.23 3.72
N VAL A 156 -0.03 -4.42 4.12
CA VAL A 156 -1.16 -4.36 3.17
C VAL A 156 -1.33 -2.95 2.60
N LEU A 157 -1.24 -1.92 3.45
CA LEU A 157 -1.33 -0.52 3.00
C LEU A 157 -0.16 -0.14 2.07
N GLU A 158 1.06 -0.59 2.38
CA GLU A 158 2.22 -0.38 1.52
C GLU A 158 2.05 -1.08 0.16
N ALA A 159 1.57 -2.34 0.15
CA ALA A 159 1.29 -3.05 -1.09
C ALA A 159 0.20 -2.37 -1.91
N GLN A 160 -0.88 -1.91 -1.28
CA GLN A 160 -1.93 -1.14 -1.94
C GLN A 160 -1.42 0.18 -2.50
N ALA A 161 -0.60 0.90 -1.74
CA ALA A 161 0.02 2.14 -2.20
C ALA A 161 0.93 1.90 -3.43
N ARG A 162 1.74 0.83 -3.40
CA ARG A 162 2.57 0.43 -4.56
C ARG A 162 1.74 0.06 -5.77
N ILE A 163 0.65 -0.71 -5.60
CA ILE A 163 -0.27 -1.07 -6.70
C ILE A 163 -0.93 0.19 -7.25
N SER A 164 -1.41 1.09 -6.39
CA SER A 164 -2.02 2.35 -6.82
C SER A 164 -1.03 3.25 -7.54
N ALA A 165 0.22 3.30 -7.10
CA ALA A 165 1.29 4.02 -7.79
C ALA A 165 1.59 3.44 -9.18
N LEU A 166 1.64 2.10 -9.30
CA LEU A 166 1.81 1.42 -10.59
C LEU A 166 0.62 1.67 -11.53
N GLN A 167 -0.62 1.65 -11.00
CA GLN A 167 -1.82 1.94 -11.79
C GLN A 167 -1.90 3.42 -12.23
N ALA A 168 -1.33 4.33 -11.46
CA ALA A 168 -1.26 5.75 -11.81
C ALA A 168 -0.24 6.06 -12.92
N LEU A 169 0.74 5.16 -13.15
CA LEU A 169 1.72 5.29 -14.25
C LEU A 169 1.11 5.03 -15.64
N ILE A 170 -0.04 4.39 -15.69
CA ILE A 170 -0.72 4.05 -16.97
C ILE A 170 -2.17 4.48 -16.84
N ARG A 171 -2.60 5.44 -17.63
CA ARG A 171 -4.03 5.77 -17.69
C ARG A 171 -4.82 4.60 -18.28
N PRO A 172 -5.77 3.98 -17.55
CA PRO A 172 -6.52 2.82 -18.07
C PRO A 172 -7.26 3.15 -19.38
N HIS A 173 -7.77 4.36 -19.50
CA HIS A 173 -8.48 4.83 -20.69
C HIS A 173 -7.57 4.87 -21.93
N PHE A 174 -6.34 5.34 -21.80
CA PHE A 174 -5.35 5.31 -22.88
C PHE A 174 -5.08 3.87 -23.34
N LEU A 175 -4.86 2.96 -22.39
CA LEU A 175 -4.60 1.55 -22.72
C LEU A 175 -5.76 0.90 -23.46
N PHE A 176 -7.00 1.07 -22.96
CA PHE A 176 -8.18 0.53 -23.64
C PHE A 176 -8.38 1.09 -25.04
N ASN A 177 -8.16 2.39 -25.22
CA ASN A 177 -8.29 3.04 -26.52
C ASN A 177 -7.21 2.57 -27.50
N SER A 178 -5.96 2.48 -27.05
CA SER A 178 -4.86 1.98 -27.87
C SER A 178 -5.11 0.53 -28.30
N MET A 179 -5.51 -0.35 -27.38
CA MET A 179 -5.85 -1.75 -27.69
C MET A 179 -7.01 -1.88 -28.69
N ASN A 180 -8.06 -1.06 -28.56
CA ASN A 180 -9.18 -1.04 -29.49
C ASN A 180 -8.75 -0.57 -30.89
N THR A 181 -7.89 0.45 -30.96
CA THR A 181 -7.34 0.95 -32.22
C THR A 181 -6.47 -0.13 -32.89
N ILE A 182 -5.57 -0.76 -32.15
CA ILE A 182 -4.74 -1.86 -32.63
C ILE A 182 -5.62 -3.02 -33.12
N ALA A 183 -6.64 -3.42 -32.37
CA ALA A 183 -7.57 -4.48 -32.77
C ALA A 183 -8.31 -4.16 -34.07
N SER A 184 -8.63 -2.90 -34.31
CA SER A 184 -9.22 -2.49 -35.61
C SER A 184 -8.21 -2.58 -36.76
N LEU A 185 -6.95 -2.21 -36.51
CA LEU A 185 -5.87 -2.25 -37.48
C LEU A 185 -5.46 -3.65 -37.88
N THR A 186 -5.59 -4.66 -37.02
CA THR A 186 -5.19 -6.04 -37.34
C THR A 186 -5.87 -6.59 -38.59
N ARG A 187 -7.04 -6.08 -38.96
CA ARG A 187 -7.77 -6.49 -40.17
C ARG A 187 -7.54 -5.57 -41.37
N SER A 188 -7.37 -4.27 -41.14
CA SER A 188 -7.28 -3.25 -42.20
C SER A 188 -5.83 -2.97 -42.60
N ASP A 189 -4.89 -2.97 -41.68
CA ASP A 189 -3.47 -2.70 -41.88
C ASP A 189 -2.62 -3.43 -40.84
N PRO A 190 -2.31 -4.75 -41.05
CA PRO A 190 -1.58 -5.56 -40.11
C PRO A 190 -0.17 -5.03 -39.79
N ALA A 191 0.51 -4.40 -40.75
CA ALA A 191 1.85 -3.86 -40.54
C ALA A 191 1.81 -2.67 -39.55
N ARG A 192 0.83 -1.78 -39.68
CA ARG A 192 0.65 -0.70 -38.72
C ARG A 192 0.16 -1.18 -37.35
N ALA A 193 -0.58 -2.30 -37.32
CA ALA A 193 -0.94 -2.92 -36.04
C ALA A 193 0.28 -3.46 -35.31
N GLU A 194 1.22 -4.10 -36.02
CA GLU A 194 2.48 -4.59 -35.46
C GLU A 194 3.34 -3.45 -34.91
N GLU A 195 3.56 -2.38 -35.69
CA GLU A 195 4.28 -1.18 -35.27
C GLU A 195 3.64 -0.53 -34.01
N ALA A 196 2.32 -0.46 -33.95
CA ALA A 196 1.61 0.09 -32.80
C ALA A 196 1.75 -0.78 -31.54
N ILE A 197 1.86 -2.11 -31.67
CA ILE A 197 2.14 -3.03 -30.54
C ILE A 197 3.57 -2.81 -30.03
N GLU A 198 4.53 -2.66 -30.93
CA GLU A 198 5.93 -2.39 -30.57
C GLU A 198 6.06 -1.04 -29.86
N ASP A 199 5.45 0.01 -30.40
CA ASP A 199 5.38 1.34 -29.78
C ASP A 199 4.76 1.27 -28.38
N LEU A 200 3.66 0.54 -28.21
CA LEU A 200 3.00 0.39 -26.91
C LEU A 200 3.89 -0.36 -25.91
N ALA A 201 4.59 -1.41 -26.36
CA ALA A 201 5.52 -2.16 -25.52
C ALA A 201 6.71 -1.29 -25.08
N ASP A 202 7.27 -0.46 -25.97
CA ASP A 202 8.37 0.43 -25.68
C ASP A 202 7.94 1.56 -24.72
N LEU A 203 6.74 2.12 -24.90
CA LEU A 203 6.17 3.08 -23.97
C LEU A 203 6.03 2.51 -22.56
N PHE A 204 5.53 1.26 -22.44
CA PHE A 204 5.44 0.58 -21.15
C PHE A 204 6.81 0.32 -20.54
N ARG A 205 7.78 -0.12 -21.34
CA ARG A 205 9.15 -0.35 -20.87
C ARG A 205 9.79 0.92 -20.34
N ALA A 206 9.62 2.05 -21.05
CA ALA A 206 10.11 3.34 -20.61
C ALA A 206 9.45 3.79 -19.29
N ASN A 207 8.14 3.67 -19.16
CA ASN A 207 7.39 4.08 -17.97
C ASN A 207 7.69 3.19 -16.75
N LEU A 208 7.85 1.87 -16.92
CA LEU A 208 8.18 0.94 -15.85
C LEU A 208 9.68 0.97 -15.49
N GLY A 209 10.54 1.32 -16.45
CA GLY A 209 11.99 1.44 -16.28
C GLY A 209 12.45 2.79 -15.71
N ALA A 210 11.55 3.76 -15.55
CA ALA A 210 11.84 5.10 -15.04
C ALA A 210 12.18 5.13 -13.53
N GLN A 211 13.06 4.20 -13.08
CA GLN A 211 13.65 4.22 -11.73
C GLN A 211 14.80 5.25 -11.60
N LYS A 212 15.23 5.84 -12.70
CA LYS A 212 16.24 6.90 -12.68
C LYS A 212 15.58 8.23 -12.35
N ASP A 213 16.14 8.96 -11.41
CA ASP A 213 15.63 10.27 -11.02
C ASP A 213 15.74 11.28 -12.19
N ARG A 214 16.76 11.13 -13.04
CA ARG A 214 17.02 11.97 -14.22
C ARG A 214 17.32 11.12 -15.45
N THR A 215 16.96 11.64 -16.61
CA THR A 215 17.20 11.07 -17.93
C THR A 215 17.64 12.16 -18.90
N THR A 216 18.09 11.81 -20.10
CA THR A 216 18.43 12.83 -21.12
C THR A 216 17.17 13.39 -21.76
N LEU A 217 17.22 14.65 -22.18
CA LEU A 217 16.12 15.27 -22.92
C LEU A 217 15.77 14.47 -24.19
N LYS A 218 16.79 13.87 -24.83
CA LYS A 218 16.58 12.98 -25.98
C LYS A 218 15.67 11.82 -25.65
N GLU A 219 15.94 11.09 -24.55
CA GLU A 219 15.14 9.94 -24.13
C GLU A 219 13.68 10.35 -23.81
N GLU A 220 13.49 11.49 -23.12
CA GLU A 220 12.14 12.01 -22.84
C GLU A 220 11.36 12.35 -24.12
N LEU A 221 12.03 12.97 -25.09
CA LEU A 221 11.42 13.30 -26.37
C LEU A 221 11.11 12.06 -27.22
N GLU A 222 11.96 11.03 -27.18
CA GLU A 222 11.71 9.76 -27.85
C GLU A 222 10.45 9.07 -27.26
N VAL A 223 10.32 9.04 -25.95
CA VAL A 223 9.12 8.49 -25.28
C VAL A 223 7.86 9.31 -25.62
N ALA A 224 7.96 10.63 -25.63
CA ALA A 224 6.86 11.51 -26.04
C ALA A 224 6.46 11.31 -27.51
N ALA A 225 7.43 11.07 -28.40
CA ALA A 225 7.17 10.78 -29.81
C ALA A 225 6.46 9.43 -30.00
N ILE A 226 6.83 8.39 -29.22
CA ILE A 226 6.13 7.11 -29.20
C ILE A 226 4.68 7.31 -28.78
N TYR A 227 4.45 8.05 -27.67
CA TYR A 227 3.09 8.36 -27.21
C TYR A 227 2.28 9.09 -28.27
N GLN A 228 2.88 10.10 -28.92
CA GLN A 228 2.24 10.84 -30.03
C GLN A 228 1.82 9.92 -31.18
N ARG A 229 2.68 8.97 -31.61
CA ARG A 229 2.34 8.04 -32.69
C ARG A 229 1.12 7.19 -32.37
N ILE A 230 1.07 6.64 -31.15
CA ILE A 230 -0.07 5.83 -30.70
C ILE A 230 -1.36 6.67 -30.69
N GLU A 231 -1.31 7.89 -30.15
CA GLU A 231 -2.50 8.79 -30.14
C GLU A 231 -2.90 9.25 -31.53
N LYS A 232 -1.95 9.46 -32.45
CA LYS A 232 -2.23 9.80 -33.86
C LYS A 232 -2.99 8.70 -34.58
N LEU A 233 -2.72 7.41 -34.27
CA LEU A 233 -3.50 6.29 -34.82
C LEU A 233 -4.98 6.37 -34.42
N ARG A 234 -5.27 6.84 -33.20
CA ARG A 234 -6.62 6.97 -32.66
C ARG A 234 -7.34 8.23 -33.14
N LEU A 235 -6.65 9.36 -33.05
CA LEU A 235 -7.25 10.68 -33.33
C LEU A 235 -7.17 11.09 -34.79
N GLY A 236 -6.32 10.44 -35.60
CA GLY A 236 -6.17 10.75 -37.03
C GLY A 236 -5.73 12.19 -37.24
N GLU A 237 -6.36 12.86 -38.20
CA GLU A 237 -6.04 14.24 -38.56
C GLU A 237 -6.42 15.26 -37.47
N ARG A 238 -7.20 14.86 -36.46
CA ARG A 238 -7.54 15.73 -35.34
C ARG A 238 -6.35 16.05 -34.45
N LEU A 239 -5.29 15.23 -34.43
CA LEU A 239 -4.09 15.48 -33.66
C LEU A 239 -2.97 16.00 -34.56
N ASN A 240 -2.52 17.22 -34.33
CA ASN A 240 -1.27 17.74 -34.86
C ASN A 240 -0.33 18.13 -33.70
N VAL A 241 0.94 17.73 -33.78
CA VAL A 241 1.97 18.12 -32.80
C VAL A 241 3.15 18.70 -33.54
N ARG A 242 3.47 19.96 -33.25
CA ARG A 242 4.58 20.67 -33.85
C ARG A 242 5.72 20.83 -32.85
N TRP A 243 6.88 20.28 -33.20
CA TRP A 243 8.10 20.32 -32.40
C TRP A 243 9.07 21.38 -32.93
N ASN A 244 9.25 22.47 -32.18
CA ASN A 244 10.20 23.54 -32.43
C ASN A 244 11.30 23.50 -31.38
N ILE A 245 12.17 22.47 -31.44
CA ILE A 245 13.13 22.11 -30.39
C ILE A 245 14.56 21.95 -30.91
N SER A 246 14.84 22.44 -32.13
CA SER A 246 16.17 22.26 -32.78
C SER A 246 17.35 22.92 -32.03
N GLU A 247 17.05 23.90 -31.16
CA GLU A 247 18.07 24.62 -30.38
C GLU A 247 18.36 23.98 -29.03
N LEU A 248 17.64 22.91 -28.66
CA LEU A 248 17.82 22.24 -27.37
C LEU A 248 18.99 21.25 -27.38
N PRO A 249 19.87 21.27 -26.37
CA PRO A 249 20.94 20.28 -26.20
C PRO A 249 20.30 18.92 -25.76
N MET A 250 20.29 17.96 -26.68
CA MET A 250 19.67 16.65 -26.49
C MET A 250 20.27 15.81 -25.34
N ARG A 251 21.51 16.15 -24.89
CA ARG A 251 22.18 15.51 -23.75
C ARG A 251 21.83 16.14 -22.40
N ALA A 252 21.11 17.25 -22.39
CA ALA A 252 20.68 17.89 -21.16
C ALA A 252 19.89 16.90 -20.28
N LEU A 253 20.17 16.93 -19.00
CA LEU A 253 19.46 16.10 -18.03
C LEU A 253 18.18 16.79 -17.57
N ILE A 254 17.11 16.01 -17.52
CA ILE A 254 15.77 16.42 -17.06
C ILE A 254 15.21 15.35 -16.12
N PRO A 255 14.38 15.69 -15.13
CA PRO A 255 13.67 14.67 -14.36
C PRO A 255 12.86 13.74 -15.26
N SER A 256 12.95 12.44 -15.00
CA SER A 256 12.23 11.43 -15.78
C SER A 256 10.72 11.65 -15.71
N LEU A 257 9.99 11.26 -16.76
CA LEU A 257 8.55 11.43 -16.90
C LEU A 257 8.12 12.91 -16.76
N THR A 258 8.74 13.78 -17.55
CA THR A 258 8.44 15.21 -17.64
C THR A 258 7.68 15.55 -18.91
N ILE A 259 8.27 15.26 -20.08
CA ILE A 259 7.72 15.69 -21.39
C ILE A 259 6.52 14.85 -21.78
N GLN A 260 6.59 13.53 -21.61
CA GLN A 260 5.46 12.64 -21.95
C GLN A 260 4.19 12.98 -21.17
N PRO A 261 4.17 13.15 -19.83
CA PRO A 261 2.95 13.52 -19.10
C PRO A 261 2.39 14.90 -19.47
N LEU A 262 3.24 15.84 -19.88
CA LEU A 262 2.77 17.14 -20.39
C LEU A 262 2.05 16.97 -21.74
N LEU A 263 2.63 16.20 -22.66
CA LEU A 263 2.02 15.91 -23.96
C LEU A 263 0.70 15.14 -23.80
N GLU A 264 0.70 14.14 -22.92
CA GLU A 264 -0.52 13.40 -22.55
C GLU A 264 -1.61 14.33 -22.03
N ASN A 265 -1.23 15.29 -21.18
CA ASN A 265 -2.16 16.26 -20.63
C ASN A 265 -2.71 17.21 -21.72
N ALA A 266 -1.85 17.68 -22.62
CA ALA A 266 -2.23 18.54 -23.74
C ALA A 266 -3.19 17.84 -24.71
N ILE A 267 -2.97 16.55 -25.00
CA ILE A 267 -3.84 15.77 -25.88
C ILE A 267 -5.17 15.47 -25.19
N TYR A 268 -5.15 14.96 -23.97
CA TYR A 268 -6.36 14.53 -23.26
C TYR A 268 -7.30 15.68 -22.88
N HIS A 269 -6.75 16.78 -22.35
CA HIS A 269 -7.54 17.93 -21.90
C HIS A 269 -7.73 19.01 -22.97
N GLY A 270 -6.90 18.99 -24.01
CA GLY A 270 -7.02 19.92 -25.13
C GLY A 270 -7.68 19.25 -26.34
N ILE A 271 -6.92 18.45 -27.05
CA ILE A 271 -7.28 17.96 -28.39
C ILE A 271 -8.46 16.97 -28.36
N GLU A 272 -8.51 16.06 -27.41
CA GLU A 272 -9.56 15.02 -27.36
C GLU A 272 -10.98 15.60 -27.20
N LEU A 273 -11.09 16.71 -26.49
CA LEU A 273 -12.35 17.40 -26.21
C LEU A 273 -12.85 18.27 -27.39
N LEU A 274 -12.00 18.51 -28.37
CA LEU A 274 -12.34 19.34 -29.53
C LEU A 274 -12.79 18.45 -30.71
N PRO A 275 -14.03 18.57 -31.21
CA PRO A 275 -14.49 17.77 -32.36
C PRO A 275 -13.62 17.91 -33.60
N GLU A 276 -13.18 19.12 -33.92
CA GLU A 276 -12.30 19.44 -35.06
C GLU A 276 -10.82 19.13 -34.76
N GLY A 277 -10.47 18.74 -33.49
CA GLY A 277 -9.10 18.57 -33.09
C GLY A 277 -8.36 19.88 -32.88
N GLY A 278 -7.04 19.83 -32.98
CA GLY A 278 -6.19 21.00 -32.78
C GLY A 278 -4.69 20.69 -32.86
N GLU A 279 -3.90 21.72 -32.63
CA GLU A 279 -2.45 21.63 -32.66
C GLU A 279 -1.84 21.79 -31.27
N VAL A 280 -0.97 20.85 -30.88
CA VAL A 280 -0.07 21.02 -29.73
C VAL A 280 1.25 21.55 -30.23
N ILE A 281 1.73 22.66 -29.67
CA ILE A 281 3.00 23.26 -30.05
C ILE A 281 3.98 23.12 -28.90
N VAL A 282 5.11 22.46 -29.16
CA VAL A 282 6.22 22.33 -28.23
C VAL A 282 7.39 23.17 -28.72
N THR A 283 7.78 24.17 -27.93
CA THR A 283 8.90 25.07 -28.26
C THR A 283 9.99 24.88 -27.22
N GLY A 284 11.22 24.81 -27.67
CA GLY A 284 12.37 24.70 -26.77
C GLY A 284 13.49 25.62 -27.20
N VAL A 285 14.00 26.40 -26.27
CA VAL A 285 15.12 27.32 -26.51
C VAL A 285 16.17 27.21 -25.38
N ARG A 286 17.41 27.48 -25.72
CA ARG A 286 18.46 27.61 -24.76
C ARG A 286 18.81 29.09 -24.56
N ASN A 287 18.64 29.57 -23.34
CA ASN A 287 19.00 30.91 -22.92
C ASN A 287 20.21 30.85 -21.98
N ASP A 288 21.41 31.08 -22.51
CA ASP A 288 22.67 30.97 -21.78
C ASP A 288 22.84 29.63 -21.06
N ASN A 289 22.69 29.63 -19.75
CA ASN A 289 22.81 28.45 -18.90
C ASN A 289 21.47 27.83 -18.48
N ASN A 290 20.37 28.32 -19.03
CA ASN A 290 19.01 27.79 -18.75
C ASN A 290 18.39 27.22 -20.03
N LEU A 291 17.62 26.18 -19.83
CA LEU A 291 16.73 25.63 -20.86
C LEU A 291 15.29 26.06 -20.58
N GLU A 292 14.61 26.41 -21.61
CA GLU A 292 13.20 26.76 -21.57
C GLU A 292 12.44 25.85 -22.52
N ILE A 293 11.44 25.12 -22.00
CA ILE A 293 10.54 24.27 -22.79
C ILE A 293 9.13 24.73 -22.52
N GLU A 294 8.40 25.07 -23.58
CA GLU A 294 7.02 25.51 -23.52
C GLU A 294 6.14 24.58 -24.33
N MET A 295 5.04 24.14 -23.75
CA MET A 295 4.00 23.35 -24.43
C MET A 295 2.69 24.09 -24.37
N ARG A 296 2.05 24.26 -25.55
CA ARG A 296 0.78 24.95 -25.72
C ARG A 296 -0.23 24.05 -26.41
N ASN A 297 -1.48 24.10 -25.96
CA ASN A 297 -2.60 23.42 -26.57
C ASN A 297 -3.87 24.24 -26.46
N PRO A 298 -4.82 24.10 -27.41
CA PRO A 298 -6.14 24.73 -27.32
C PRO A 298 -6.96 24.13 -26.17
N ILE A 299 -7.93 24.88 -25.68
CA ILE A 299 -8.88 24.48 -24.65
C ILE A 299 -10.30 24.44 -25.19
N ALA A 300 -11.08 23.41 -24.79
CA ALA A 300 -12.50 23.35 -25.06
C ALA A 300 -13.29 24.36 -24.20
N ALA A 301 -14.28 25.02 -24.80
CA ALA A 301 -15.12 26.01 -24.12
C ALA A 301 -15.94 25.41 -22.94
N ASP A 302 -16.31 24.11 -23.01
CA ASP A 302 -17.05 23.41 -21.96
C ASP A 302 -16.13 22.60 -21.08
N ARG A 303 -15.84 23.12 -19.89
CA ARG A 303 -14.84 22.57 -18.93
C ARG A 303 -15.44 21.69 -17.83
N SER A 304 -16.75 21.41 -17.86
CA SER A 304 -17.43 20.85 -16.67
C SER A 304 -17.02 19.42 -16.30
N ALA A 305 -16.46 18.65 -17.22
CA ALA A 305 -16.28 17.21 -17.06
C ALA A 305 -14.90 16.75 -16.53
N HIS A 306 -13.82 17.59 -16.55
CA HIS A 306 -12.45 17.04 -16.41
C HIS A 306 -11.50 17.82 -15.47
N LYS A 307 -12.01 18.55 -14.48
CA LYS A 307 -11.19 19.40 -13.59
C LYS A 307 -10.16 18.69 -12.69
N GLY A 308 -10.24 17.38 -12.49
CA GLY A 308 -9.42 16.67 -11.46
C GLY A 308 -8.04 16.16 -11.93
N GLY A 309 -7.88 15.80 -13.20
CA GLY A 309 -6.68 15.09 -13.68
C GLY A 309 -5.46 15.98 -13.96
N ASN A 310 -5.70 17.21 -14.38
CA ASN A 310 -4.65 18.17 -14.77
C ASN A 310 -3.76 18.59 -13.59
N GLN A 311 -4.32 18.74 -12.39
CA GLN A 311 -3.61 19.23 -11.22
C GLN A 311 -2.58 18.23 -10.67
N MET A 312 -2.83 16.91 -10.75
CA MET A 312 -1.92 15.90 -10.21
C MET A 312 -0.64 15.75 -11.04
N ALA A 313 -0.75 15.70 -12.37
CA ALA A 313 0.41 15.57 -13.24
C ALA A 313 1.37 16.75 -13.08
N LEU A 314 0.84 17.97 -13.09
CA LEU A 314 1.60 19.21 -12.92
C LEU A 314 2.21 19.32 -11.50
N ALA A 315 1.50 18.89 -10.46
CA ALA A 315 2.03 18.86 -9.09
C ALA A 315 3.22 17.89 -8.99
N ASN A 316 3.14 16.72 -9.59
CA ASN A 316 4.24 15.75 -9.63
C ASN A 316 5.45 16.30 -10.39
N ILE A 317 5.26 16.96 -11.53
CA ILE A 317 6.34 17.59 -12.29
C ILE A 317 7.00 18.70 -11.45
N ARG A 318 6.22 19.58 -10.82
CA ARG A 318 6.76 20.62 -9.92
C ARG A 318 7.61 20.02 -8.80
N GLN A 319 7.12 18.99 -8.14
CA GLN A 319 7.84 18.32 -7.07
C GLN A 319 9.17 17.72 -7.55
N ARG A 320 9.18 17.06 -8.73
CA ARG A 320 10.39 16.49 -9.31
C ARG A 320 11.42 17.58 -9.69
N PHE A 321 10.96 18.68 -10.24
CA PHE A 321 11.81 19.82 -10.56
C PHE A 321 12.40 20.45 -9.31
N GLU A 322 11.62 20.61 -8.25
CA GLU A 322 12.12 21.11 -6.96
C GLU A 322 13.18 20.19 -6.36
N LEU A 323 12.93 18.87 -6.37
CA LEU A 323 13.92 17.88 -5.90
C LEU A 323 15.19 17.87 -6.75
N ALA A 324 15.09 18.04 -8.07
CA ALA A 324 16.21 17.95 -8.99
C ALA A 324 17.08 19.20 -9.00
N TYR A 325 16.48 20.38 -8.83
CA TYR A 325 17.15 21.67 -9.06
C TYR A 325 17.13 22.63 -7.85
N GLY A 326 16.43 22.27 -6.76
CA GLY A 326 16.46 23.00 -5.50
C GLY A 326 16.07 24.49 -5.63
N GLY A 327 14.93 24.78 -6.25
CA GLY A 327 14.43 26.16 -6.43
C GLY A 327 15.07 26.94 -7.57
N LYS A 328 16.04 26.35 -8.32
CA LYS A 328 16.63 26.97 -9.53
C LYS A 328 15.80 26.74 -10.79
N ALA A 329 14.75 25.93 -10.71
CA ALA A 329 13.85 25.65 -11.82
C ALA A 329 12.45 26.19 -11.52
N THR A 330 11.74 26.58 -12.58
CA THR A 330 10.35 27.04 -12.48
C THR A 330 9.45 26.26 -13.41
N VAL A 331 8.24 25.93 -12.91
CA VAL A 331 7.16 25.32 -13.67
C VAL A 331 5.96 26.27 -13.59
N SER A 332 5.76 27.07 -14.61
CA SER A 332 4.64 28.00 -14.69
C SER A 332 3.54 27.46 -15.58
N VAL A 333 2.31 27.81 -15.27
CA VAL A 333 1.10 27.43 -16.00
C VAL A 333 0.33 28.70 -16.24
N GLU A 334 0.00 28.94 -17.49
CA GLU A 334 -0.86 30.04 -17.92
C GLU A 334 -2.08 29.44 -18.62
N GLU A 335 -3.23 29.91 -18.27
CA GLU A 335 -4.50 29.48 -18.85
C GLU A 335 -5.27 30.72 -19.29
N THR A 336 -5.55 30.81 -20.57
CA THR A 336 -6.41 31.81 -21.16
C THR A 336 -7.76 31.19 -21.55
N ASP A 337 -8.65 31.95 -22.20
CA ASP A 337 -9.94 31.41 -22.63
C ASP A 337 -9.78 30.35 -23.71
N ASP A 338 -8.77 30.46 -24.57
CA ASP A 338 -8.58 29.61 -25.74
C ASP A 338 -7.37 28.67 -25.68
N GLU A 339 -6.42 28.94 -24.80
CA GLU A 339 -5.12 28.24 -24.80
C GLU A 339 -4.66 27.89 -23.37
N PHE A 340 -4.12 26.68 -23.22
CA PHE A 340 -3.40 26.24 -22.03
C PHE A 340 -1.91 26.15 -22.35
N ARG A 341 -1.08 26.73 -21.47
CA ARG A 341 0.36 26.83 -21.65
C ARG A 341 1.08 26.37 -20.39
N VAL A 342 2.03 25.45 -20.58
CA VAL A 342 2.97 25.04 -19.53
C VAL A 342 4.37 25.41 -19.97
N LYS A 343 5.09 26.11 -19.10
CA LYS A 343 6.47 26.55 -19.34
C LYS A 343 7.39 26.01 -18.24
N LEU A 344 8.42 25.30 -18.66
CA LEU A 344 9.50 24.77 -17.83
C LEU A 344 10.75 25.62 -18.06
N CYS A 345 11.37 26.13 -17.00
CA CYS A 345 12.66 26.79 -17.07
C CYS A 345 13.59 26.17 -16.03
N PHE A 346 14.75 25.65 -16.45
CA PHE A 346 15.68 24.93 -15.58
C PHE A 346 17.12 25.05 -16.05
N PRO A 347 18.11 24.90 -15.13
CA PRO A 347 19.52 24.98 -15.50
C PRO A 347 19.93 23.86 -16.45
N TYR A 348 20.78 24.19 -17.40
CA TYR A 348 21.44 23.22 -18.27
C TYR A 348 22.48 22.42 -17.49
N ASP A 349 22.34 21.10 -17.47
CA ASP A 349 23.27 20.16 -16.83
C ASP A 349 23.39 18.90 -17.71
N GLU A 350 24.65 18.49 -17.96
CA GLU A 350 24.97 17.26 -18.72
C GLU A 350 25.57 16.16 -17.84
N HIS A 351 25.85 16.45 -16.56
CA HIS A 351 26.53 15.51 -15.67
C HIS A 351 25.54 14.80 -14.75
N VAL A 352 25.52 13.47 -14.83
CA VAL A 352 24.91 12.61 -13.81
C VAL A 352 25.86 12.65 -12.60
N VAL A 353 25.45 13.29 -11.51
CA VAL A 353 26.19 13.25 -10.22
C VAL A 353 25.96 11.90 -9.55
#